data_5f66c28df6d81838ea0b27c260af3dbc
#
_entry.id   5f66c28df6d81838ea0b27c260af3dbc
#
_cell.length_a   1.000
_cell.length_b   1.000
_cell.length_c   1.000
_cell.angle_alpha   90.00
_cell.angle_beta   90.00
_cell.angle_gamma   90.00
#
_symmetry.space_group_name_H-M   'P 1'
#
loop_
_entity.id
_entity.type
_entity.pdbx_description
1 polymer ?
#
loop_
_entity_poly.entity_id
_entity_poly.type
_entity_poly.pdbx_seq_one_letter_code
_entity_poly.pdbx_strand_id
1 'polypeptide(L)'
;NLDSYDSVKESIKHLSEKFNKKENGEKLLKEINEKEAQVLKGIDKNKKVKVMILFGAPGHFMLSTKNSFAGSLIEKLGAENIANKANLKGQYVPFSLETALKENPDIIFRMYHGYIDEAKKQVNEEFKTNPQWQKFKAVKENKIYDLDPKYFGVTGDIKIVESLQKMKDYLYK
;
A
#
# COMPACT_ATOMS: atom_id res chain seq x y z
N ASN A 1 -5.24 9.77 13.65
CA ASN A 1 -4.33 9.43 12.58
C ASN A 1 -5.06 8.51 11.60
N LEU A 2 -4.78 8.58 10.31
CA LEU A 2 -5.45 7.79 9.27
C LEU A 2 -4.41 7.05 8.39
N ASP A 3 -3.27 6.73 8.96
CA ASP A 3 -2.10 6.16 8.28
C ASP A 3 -2.13 4.63 8.13
N SER A 4 -3.15 3.97 8.67
CA SER A 4 -3.35 2.53 8.51
C SER A 4 -4.82 2.17 8.38
N TYR A 5 -5.11 0.96 7.90
CA TYR A 5 -6.46 0.41 7.86
C TYR A 5 -7.15 0.45 9.24
N ASP A 6 -6.43 0.02 10.27
CA ASP A 6 -7.00 -0.08 11.61
C ASP A 6 -7.12 1.30 12.27
N SER A 7 -6.20 2.25 12.01
CA SER A 7 -6.31 3.61 12.53
C SER A 7 -7.51 4.38 11.97
N VAL A 8 -7.96 4.05 10.74
CA VAL A 8 -9.23 4.59 10.21
C VAL A 8 -10.42 4.07 11.02
N LYS A 9 -10.46 2.77 11.33
CA LYS A 9 -11.53 2.18 12.17
C LYS A 9 -11.56 2.80 13.58
N GLU A 10 -10.39 2.96 14.18
CA GLU A 10 -10.25 3.64 15.48
C GLU A 10 -10.75 5.09 15.42
N SER A 11 -10.43 5.80 14.35
CA SER A 11 -10.90 7.18 14.14
C SER A 11 -12.41 7.27 13.99
N ILE A 12 -13.04 6.32 13.29
CA ILE A 12 -14.51 6.22 13.18
C ILE A 12 -15.11 6.06 14.58
N LYS A 13 -14.59 5.13 15.39
CA LYS A 13 -15.03 4.90 16.76
C LYS A 13 -14.91 6.17 17.60
N HIS A 14 -13.72 6.75 17.65
CA HIS A 14 -13.43 7.95 18.45
C HIS A 14 -14.32 9.15 18.07
N LEU A 15 -14.48 9.41 16.78
CA LEU A 15 -15.30 10.51 16.28
C LEU A 15 -16.78 10.28 16.60
N SER A 16 -17.29 9.06 16.42
CA SER A 16 -18.69 8.75 16.74
C SER A 16 -19.03 8.93 18.22
N GLU A 17 -18.11 8.58 19.12
CA GLU A 17 -18.24 8.82 20.56
C GLU A 17 -18.23 10.33 20.86
N LYS A 18 -17.24 11.06 20.31
CA LYS A 18 -17.08 12.49 20.54
C LYS A 18 -18.27 13.33 20.07
N PHE A 19 -18.93 12.92 19.00
CA PHE A 19 -20.10 13.61 18.44
C PHE A 19 -21.44 13.03 18.89
N ASN A 20 -21.47 12.18 19.92
CA ASN A 20 -22.68 11.52 20.43
C ASN A 20 -23.44 10.72 19.32
N LYS A 21 -22.70 10.08 18.41
CA LYS A 21 -23.20 9.24 17.32
C LYS A 21 -22.72 7.79 17.44
N LYS A 22 -22.59 7.30 18.67
CA LYS A 22 -21.99 5.99 18.96
C LYS A 22 -22.67 4.85 18.17
N GLU A 23 -24.00 4.77 18.17
CA GLU A 23 -24.76 3.76 17.45
C GLU A 23 -24.46 3.76 15.93
N ASN A 24 -24.34 4.95 15.32
CA ASN A 24 -24.00 5.10 13.91
C ASN A 24 -22.57 4.59 13.64
N GLY A 25 -21.63 4.91 14.55
CA GLY A 25 -20.25 4.42 14.47
C GLY A 25 -20.16 2.91 14.59
N GLU A 26 -20.86 2.31 15.55
CA GLU A 26 -20.92 0.85 15.74
C GLU A 26 -21.52 0.15 14.52
N LYS A 27 -22.59 0.68 13.95
CA LYS A 27 -23.19 0.15 12.72
C LYS A 27 -22.22 0.18 11.56
N LEU A 28 -21.56 1.33 11.32
CA LEU A 28 -20.57 1.48 10.26
C LEU A 28 -19.37 0.52 10.44
N LEU A 29 -18.86 0.41 11.65
CA LEU A 29 -17.76 -0.52 11.96
C LEU A 29 -18.15 -1.98 11.76
N LYS A 30 -19.39 -2.35 12.10
CA LYS A 30 -19.91 -3.70 11.83
C LYS A 30 -19.93 -3.99 10.33
N GLU A 31 -20.46 -3.09 9.52
CA GLU A 31 -20.48 -3.22 8.06
C GLU A 31 -19.08 -3.34 7.47
N ILE A 32 -18.13 -2.52 7.96
CA ILE A 32 -16.72 -2.59 7.55
C ILE A 32 -16.14 -3.97 7.90
N ASN A 33 -16.35 -4.46 9.12
CA ASN A 33 -15.80 -5.75 9.58
C ASN A 33 -16.37 -6.93 8.80
N GLU A 34 -17.65 -6.93 8.48
CA GLU A 34 -18.29 -7.96 7.67
C GLU A 34 -17.72 -8.00 6.25
N LYS A 35 -17.59 -6.85 5.60
CA LYS A 35 -16.98 -6.75 4.27
C LYS A 35 -15.49 -7.09 4.29
N GLU A 36 -14.74 -6.65 5.30
CA GLU A 36 -13.33 -7.02 5.51
C GLU A 36 -13.18 -8.55 5.57
N ALA A 37 -14.01 -9.23 6.38
CA ALA A 37 -13.99 -10.68 6.49
C ALA A 37 -14.25 -11.39 5.15
N GLN A 38 -15.15 -10.84 4.32
CA GLN A 38 -15.39 -11.33 2.97
C GLN A 38 -14.17 -11.15 2.06
N VAL A 39 -13.51 -9.99 2.11
CA VAL A 39 -12.29 -9.73 1.34
C VAL A 39 -11.17 -10.70 1.74
N LEU A 40 -10.98 -10.93 3.03
CA LEU A 40 -9.92 -11.81 3.54
C LEU A 40 -10.21 -13.30 3.32
N LYS A 41 -11.45 -13.66 3.00
CA LYS A 41 -11.82 -15.06 2.74
C LYS A 41 -11.10 -15.59 1.51
N GLY A 42 -10.54 -16.80 1.63
CA GLY A 42 -9.89 -17.51 0.52
C GLY A 42 -8.48 -17.04 0.20
N ILE A 43 -7.89 -16.15 1.02
CA ILE A 43 -6.47 -15.82 0.88
C ILE A 43 -5.64 -16.99 1.39
N ASP A 44 -4.77 -17.52 0.52
CA ASP A 44 -3.78 -18.53 0.91
C ASP A 44 -2.62 -17.85 1.63
N LYS A 45 -2.63 -17.93 2.95
CA LYS A 45 -1.59 -17.35 3.82
C LYS A 45 -0.22 -18.03 3.67
N ASN A 46 -0.15 -19.18 3.02
CA ASN A 46 1.13 -19.87 2.75
C ASN A 46 1.80 -19.29 1.50
N LYS A 47 1.06 -18.65 0.61
CA LYS A 47 1.59 -17.98 -0.58
C LYS A 47 2.11 -16.60 -0.20
N LYS A 48 3.40 -16.54 0.16
CA LYS A 48 4.06 -15.27 0.45
C LYS A 48 4.42 -14.55 -0.83
N VAL A 49 3.63 -13.54 -1.20
CA VAL A 49 3.93 -12.62 -2.30
C VAL A 49 4.81 -11.51 -1.74
N LYS A 50 5.99 -11.31 -2.29
CA LYS A 50 6.87 -10.20 -1.95
C LYS A 50 6.52 -8.96 -2.76
N VAL A 51 6.37 -7.84 -2.09
CA VAL A 51 6.03 -6.58 -2.75
C VAL A 51 6.99 -5.46 -2.39
N MET A 52 7.13 -4.53 -3.31
CA MET A 52 7.73 -3.22 -3.09
C MET A 52 6.68 -2.16 -3.38
N ILE A 53 6.53 -1.19 -2.47
CA ILE A 53 5.70 -0.01 -2.72
C ILE A 53 6.65 1.17 -2.88
N LEU A 54 6.85 1.58 -4.13
CA LEU A 54 7.69 2.71 -4.48
C LEU A 54 6.86 4.00 -4.39
N PHE A 55 7.28 4.89 -3.52
CA PHE A 55 6.69 6.22 -3.38
C PHE A 55 7.53 7.21 -4.19
N GLY A 56 6.96 7.69 -5.28
CA GLY A 56 7.59 8.65 -6.18
C GLY A 56 7.19 10.08 -5.82
N ALA A 57 8.18 10.93 -5.58
CA ALA A 57 8.01 12.36 -5.47
C ALA A 57 9.02 13.05 -6.40
N PRO A 58 8.78 14.31 -6.84
CA PRO A 58 9.75 15.02 -7.67
C PRO A 58 11.14 15.02 -7.05
N GLY A 59 12.11 14.47 -7.76
CA GLY A 59 13.52 14.46 -7.38
C GLY A 59 13.99 13.30 -6.51
N HIS A 60 13.11 12.44 -5.98
CA HIS A 60 13.53 11.27 -5.20
C HIS A 60 12.45 10.21 -5.05
N PHE A 61 12.88 8.99 -4.73
CA PHE A 61 12.02 7.85 -4.44
C PHE A 61 12.24 7.37 -3.01
N MET A 62 11.16 6.88 -2.40
CA MET A 62 11.16 6.26 -1.08
C MET A 62 10.40 4.93 -1.14
N LEU A 63 10.60 4.09 -0.13
CA LEU A 63 9.78 2.90 0.08
C LEU A 63 8.70 3.17 1.12
N SER A 64 7.49 2.77 0.81
CA SER A 64 6.36 2.79 1.73
C SER A 64 6.40 1.55 2.63
N THR A 65 6.42 1.75 3.94
CA THR A 65 6.51 0.67 4.95
C THR A 65 5.13 0.21 5.41
N LYS A 66 5.07 -0.80 6.27
CA LYS A 66 3.83 -1.24 6.95
C LYS A 66 3.14 -0.13 7.76
N ASN A 67 3.87 0.93 8.12
CA ASN A 67 3.34 2.06 8.89
C ASN A 67 2.63 3.10 8.01
N SER A 68 2.57 2.91 6.70
CA SER A 68 1.79 3.70 5.76
C SER A 68 0.44 3.03 5.48
N PHE A 69 -0.52 3.79 4.97
CA PHE A 69 -1.83 3.24 4.63
C PHE A 69 -1.73 2.07 3.63
N ALA A 70 -1.07 2.27 2.49
CA ALA A 70 -0.90 1.20 1.50
C ALA A 70 -0.13 -0.01 2.05
N GLY A 71 0.92 0.23 2.86
CA GLY A 71 1.68 -0.84 3.51
C GLY A 71 0.86 -1.63 4.52
N SER A 72 -0.04 -0.99 5.26
CA SER A 72 -0.94 -1.66 6.20
C SER A 72 -1.92 -2.62 5.51
N LEU A 73 -2.34 -2.31 4.26
CA LEU A 73 -3.16 -3.20 3.45
C LEU A 73 -2.38 -4.45 3.03
N ILE A 74 -1.10 -4.31 2.68
CA ILE A 74 -0.21 -5.44 2.35
C ILE A 74 -0.10 -6.40 3.53
N GLU A 75 0.17 -5.88 4.74
CA GLU A 75 0.25 -6.69 5.97
C GLU A 75 -1.07 -7.42 6.25
N LYS A 76 -2.19 -6.71 6.15
CA LYS A 76 -3.52 -7.27 6.39
C LYS A 76 -3.86 -8.40 5.42
N LEU A 77 -3.38 -8.33 4.19
CA LEU A 77 -3.55 -9.35 3.15
C LEU A 77 -2.51 -10.49 3.23
N GLY A 78 -1.56 -10.42 4.15
CA GLY A 78 -0.56 -11.47 4.39
C GLY A 78 0.60 -11.50 3.37
N ALA A 79 0.77 -10.45 2.56
CA ALA A 79 1.92 -10.31 1.68
C ALA A 79 3.12 -9.69 2.42
N GLU A 80 4.32 -9.90 1.90
CA GLU A 80 5.57 -9.43 2.49
C GLU A 80 6.02 -8.13 1.83
N ASN A 81 6.04 -7.02 2.59
CA ASN A 81 6.61 -5.77 2.11
C ASN A 81 8.11 -5.74 2.38
N ILE A 82 8.94 -5.66 1.32
CA ILE A 82 10.41 -5.66 1.44
C ILE A 82 10.95 -4.51 2.30
N ALA A 83 10.23 -3.38 2.37
CA ALA A 83 10.62 -2.22 3.19
C ALA A 83 10.65 -2.53 4.69
N ASN A 84 9.94 -3.57 5.14
CA ASN A 84 9.86 -3.93 6.57
C ASN A 84 11.14 -4.59 7.10
N LYS A 85 11.98 -5.16 6.23
CA LYS A 85 13.23 -5.83 6.61
C LYS A 85 14.28 -4.87 7.17
N ALA A 86 14.24 -3.62 6.77
CA ALA A 86 15.20 -2.61 7.22
C ALA A 86 14.95 -2.16 8.68
N ASN A 87 13.88 -2.63 9.33
CA ASN A 87 13.46 -2.25 10.69
C ASN A 87 13.45 -0.74 10.95
N LEU A 88 13.27 0.05 9.89
CA LEU A 88 13.23 1.50 9.94
C LEU A 88 11.88 2.00 10.44
N LYS A 89 11.93 3.00 11.31
CA LYS A 89 10.72 3.69 11.79
C LYS A 89 10.30 4.74 10.75
N GLY A 90 8.99 4.81 10.46
CA GLY A 90 8.42 5.79 9.55
C GLY A 90 7.49 5.17 8.54
N GLN A 91 6.61 5.98 7.95
CA GLN A 91 5.70 5.56 6.88
C GLN A 91 6.46 5.36 5.56
N TYR A 92 7.47 6.18 5.34
CA TYR A 92 8.32 6.18 4.15
C TYR A 92 9.77 6.15 4.59
N VAL A 93 10.58 5.35 3.91
CA VAL A 93 12.01 5.17 4.22
C VAL A 93 12.83 5.33 2.95
N PRO A 94 14.13 5.67 3.06
CA PRO A 94 14.99 5.82 1.89
C PRO A 94 14.99 4.57 1.02
N PHE A 95 14.98 4.79 -0.29
CA PHE A 95 15.07 3.74 -1.29
C PHE A 95 16.53 3.46 -1.65
N SER A 96 16.89 2.17 -1.70
CA SER A 96 18.15 1.70 -2.29
C SER A 96 17.84 0.66 -3.35
N LEU A 97 18.19 0.97 -4.59
CA LEU A 97 17.96 0.10 -5.74
C LEU A 97 18.70 -1.24 -5.58
N GLU A 98 19.93 -1.21 -5.07
CA GLU A 98 20.72 -2.41 -4.81
C GLU A 98 20.05 -3.33 -3.77
N THR A 99 19.60 -2.76 -2.66
CA THR A 99 18.90 -3.51 -1.62
C THR A 99 17.60 -4.11 -2.15
N ALA A 100 16.83 -3.33 -2.89
CA ALA A 100 15.58 -3.78 -3.49
C ALA A 100 15.81 -4.90 -4.52
N LEU A 101 16.89 -4.85 -5.29
CA LEU A 101 17.27 -5.92 -6.23
C LEU A 101 17.61 -7.23 -5.51
N LYS A 102 18.30 -7.18 -4.37
CA LYS A 102 18.58 -8.37 -3.55
C LYS A 102 17.30 -9.03 -3.03
N GLU A 103 16.32 -8.21 -2.64
CA GLU A 103 15.00 -8.70 -2.19
C GLU A 103 14.15 -9.23 -3.34
N ASN A 104 14.32 -8.70 -4.54
CA ASN A 104 13.69 -9.09 -5.80
C ASN A 104 12.16 -9.33 -5.67
N PRO A 105 11.36 -8.28 -5.41
CA PRO A 105 9.94 -8.40 -5.20
C PRO A 105 9.21 -9.00 -6.41
N ASP A 106 8.13 -9.73 -6.13
CA ASP A 106 7.24 -10.30 -7.16
C ASP A 106 6.37 -9.23 -7.83
N ILE A 107 6.03 -8.16 -7.09
CA ILE A 107 5.18 -7.07 -7.55
C ILE A 107 5.79 -5.74 -7.12
N ILE A 108 5.75 -4.76 -8.01
CA ILE A 108 6.09 -3.37 -7.72
C ILE A 108 4.83 -2.52 -7.82
N PHE A 109 4.44 -1.92 -6.70
CA PHE A 109 3.45 -0.87 -6.68
C PHE A 109 4.14 0.49 -6.74
N ARG A 110 3.56 1.43 -7.50
CA ARG A 110 4.03 2.80 -7.59
C ARG A 110 2.91 3.71 -7.12
N MET A 111 3.20 4.56 -6.17
CA MET A 111 2.28 5.60 -5.70
C MET A 111 2.96 6.97 -5.75
N TYR A 112 2.15 8.00 -5.91
CA TYR A 112 2.59 9.36 -6.16
C TYR A 112 1.89 10.33 -5.22
N HIS A 113 2.60 11.40 -4.83
CA HIS A 113 2.03 12.46 -4.01
C HIS A 113 2.55 13.82 -4.46
N GLY A 114 1.66 14.79 -4.58
CA GLY A 114 2.00 16.10 -5.15
C GLY A 114 2.50 15.99 -6.59
N TYR A 115 2.20 16.94 -7.42
CA TYR A 115 2.65 16.99 -8.82
C TYR A 115 2.66 15.60 -9.51
N ILE A 116 1.51 14.88 -9.41
CA ILE A 116 1.41 13.45 -9.77
C ILE A 116 1.90 13.19 -11.20
N ASP A 117 1.56 14.04 -12.15
CA ASP A 117 1.92 13.85 -13.56
C ASP A 117 3.45 13.97 -13.77
N GLU A 118 4.09 14.93 -13.11
CA GLU A 118 5.54 15.12 -13.15
C GLU A 118 6.25 13.95 -12.44
N ALA A 119 5.79 13.56 -11.26
CA ALA A 119 6.34 12.43 -10.53
C ALA A 119 6.21 11.13 -11.34
N LYS A 120 5.07 10.90 -11.96
CA LYS A 120 4.82 9.75 -12.82
C LYS A 120 5.72 9.73 -14.05
N LYS A 121 5.91 10.90 -14.69
CA LYS A 121 6.82 11.05 -15.81
C LYS A 121 8.26 10.72 -15.42
N GLN A 122 8.74 11.25 -14.29
CA GLN A 122 10.09 10.97 -13.79
C GLN A 122 10.29 9.49 -13.46
N VAL A 123 9.32 8.86 -12.80
CA VAL A 123 9.39 7.43 -12.49
C VAL A 123 9.41 6.59 -13.76
N ASN A 124 8.57 6.92 -14.75
CA ASN A 124 8.56 6.21 -16.02
C ASN A 124 9.90 6.36 -16.78
N GLU A 125 10.49 7.54 -16.74
CA GLU A 125 11.80 7.80 -17.37
C GLU A 125 12.90 7.00 -16.66
N GLU A 126 12.91 6.98 -15.33
CA GLU A 126 13.86 6.20 -14.53
C GLU A 126 13.75 4.70 -14.85
N PHE A 127 12.54 4.15 -14.90
CA PHE A 127 12.34 2.73 -15.26
C PHE A 127 12.80 2.40 -16.67
N LYS A 128 12.75 3.37 -17.59
CA LYS A 128 13.11 3.21 -18.99
C LYS A 128 14.62 3.37 -19.22
N THR A 129 15.24 4.36 -18.58
CA THR A 129 16.64 4.76 -18.86
C THR A 129 17.65 4.05 -17.96
N ASN A 130 17.28 3.68 -16.75
CA ASN A 130 18.17 2.97 -15.83
C ASN A 130 18.01 1.44 -15.99
N PRO A 131 19.02 0.76 -16.58
CA PRO A 131 18.94 -0.68 -16.89
C PRO A 131 18.86 -1.58 -15.65
N GLN A 132 19.13 -1.05 -14.47
CA GLN A 132 18.99 -1.81 -13.22
C GLN A 132 17.54 -2.23 -12.96
N TRP A 133 16.56 -1.42 -13.37
CA TRP A 133 15.14 -1.77 -13.25
C TRP A 133 14.79 -3.02 -14.06
N GLN A 134 15.43 -3.25 -15.20
CA GLN A 134 15.20 -4.42 -16.04
C GLN A 134 15.67 -5.74 -15.41
N LYS A 135 16.41 -5.68 -14.29
CA LYS A 135 16.85 -6.86 -13.56
C LYS A 135 15.77 -7.43 -12.63
N PHE A 136 14.79 -6.61 -12.23
CA PHE A 136 13.70 -7.05 -11.36
C PHE A 136 12.79 -8.07 -12.05
N LYS A 137 12.43 -9.12 -11.31
CA LYS A 137 11.42 -10.10 -11.74
C LYS A 137 10.09 -9.42 -12.07
N ALA A 138 9.61 -8.54 -11.20
CA ALA A 138 8.36 -7.81 -11.39
C ALA A 138 8.34 -7.00 -12.69
N VAL A 139 9.47 -6.41 -13.10
CA VAL A 139 9.59 -5.66 -14.37
C VAL A 139 9.51 -6.61 -15.56
N LYS A 140 10.26 -7.72 -15.52
CA LYS A 140 10.27 -8.74 -16.59
C LYS A 140 8.90 -9.39 -16.78
N GLU A 141 8.16 -9.60 -15.71
CA GLU A 141 6.83 -10.21 -15.71
C GLU A 141 5.69 -9.20 -15.89
N ASN A 142 6.03 -7.91 -16.11
CA ASN A 142 5.06 -6.81 -16.25
C ASN A 142 4.10 -6.68 -15.05
N LYS A 143 4.60 -6.96 -13.84
CA LYS A 143 3.86 -6.86 -12.57
C LYS A 143 4.17 -5.54 -11.85
N ILE A 144 4.00 -4.45 -12.57
CA ILE A 144 4.18 -3.08 -12.07
C ILE A 144 2.82 -2.40 -12.16
N TYR A 145 2.34 -1.86 -11.05
CA TYR A 145 1.02 -1.23 -10.97
C TYR A 145 1.12 0.17 -10.37
N ASP A 146 0.53 1.14 -11.05
CA ASP A 146 0.30 2.47 -10.49
C ASP A 146 -0.93 2.40 -9.57
N LEU A 147 -0.75 2.73 -8.31
CA LEU A 147 -1.84 2.78 -7.35
C LEU A 147 -2.69 4.04 -7.58
N ASP A 148 -3.99 3.86 -7.78
CA ASP A 148 -4.93 4.95 -7.99
C ASP A 148 -5.06 5.80 -6.70
N PRO A 149 -4.74 7.10 -6.73
CA PRO A 149 -4.81 7.98 -5.55
C PRO A 149 -6.19 8.06 -4.91
N LYS A 150 -7.24 7.71 -5.66
CA LYS A 150 -8.62 7.65 -5.15
C LYS A 150 -8.78 6.62 -4.03
N TYR A 151 -7.98 5.56 -4.05
CA TYR A 151 -8.04 4.43 -3.11
C TYR A 151 -6.77 4.28 -2.27
N PHE A 152 -5.65 4.81 -2.74
CA PHE A 152 -4.33 4.62 -2.14
C PHE A 152 -3.64 5.97 -1.94
N GLY A 153 -4.27 6.82 -1.12
CA GLY A 153 -3.69 8.08 -0.68
C GLY A 153 -2.60 7.88 0.38
N VAL A 154 -2.00 8.98 0.80
CA VAL A 154 -1.05 9.02 1.94
C VAL A 154 -1.76 8.63 3.24
N THR A 155 -3.07 8.89 3.31
CA THR A 155 -3.96 8.49 4.40
C THR A 155 -5.13 7.68 3.86
N GLY A 156 -5.72 6.84 4.72
CA GLY A 156 -6.97 6.15 4.44
C GLY A 156 -8.19 7.06 4.60
N ASP A 157 -9.30 6.62 4.04
CA ASP A 157 -10.62 7.24 4.19
C ASP A 157 -11.69 6.15 4.44
N ILE A 158 -12.96 6.47 4.35
CA ILE A 158 -14.05 5.51 4.59
C ILE A 158 -14.13 4.37 3.54
N LYS A 159 -13.38 4.47 2.44
CA LYS A 159 -13.30 3.44 1.38
C LYS A 159 -12.26 2.35 1.68
N ILE A 160 -11.82 2.23 2.93
CA ILE A 160 -10.76 1.29 3.32
C ILE A 160 -11.03 -0.14 2.84
N VAL A 161 -12.28 -0.59 2.80
CA VAL A 161 -12.62 -1.95 2.33
C VAL A 161 -12.46 -2.07 0.81
N GLU A 162 -12.84 -1.04 0.05
CA GLU A 162 -12.62 -1.00 -1.40
C GLU A 162 -11.14 -1.00 -1.72
N SER A 163 -10.36 -0.23 -0.96
CA SER A 163 -8.89 -0.20 -1.07
C SER A 163 -8.29 -1.57 -0.77
N LEU A 164 -8.76 -2.24 0.28
CA LEU A 164 -8.33 -3.60 0.64
C LEU A 164 -8.66 -4.61 -0.48
N GLN A 165 -9.87 -4.55 -1.03
CA GLN A 165 -10.27 -5.43 -2.14
C GLN A 165 -9.40 -5.20 -3.39
N LYS A 166 -9.18 -3.93 -3.77
CA LYS A 166 -8.33 -3.60 -4.92
C LYS A 166 -6.88 -4.08 -4.72
N MET A 167 -6.35 -3.93 -3.51
CA MET A 167 -5.01 -4.43 -3.20
C MET A 167 -4.95 -5.95 -3.29
N LYS A 168 -5.97 -6.66 -2.79
CA LYS A 168 -6.11 -8.12 -2.95
C LYS A 168 -6.12 -8.54 -4.41
N ASP A 169 -6.88 -7.83 -5.26
CA ASP A 169 -6.99 -8.13 -6.68
C ASP A 169 -5.64 -7.99 -7.41
N TYR A 170 -4.77 -7.09 -6.99
CA TYR A 170 -3.41 -6.98 -7.52
C TYR A 170 -2.51 -8.12 -7.04
N LEU A 171 -2.63 -8.53 -5.78
CA LEU A 171 -1.73 -9.52 -5.16
C LEU A 171 -2.02 -10.96 -5.60
N TYR A 172 -3.29 -11.27 -5.82
CA TYR A 172 -3.77 -12.65 -5.94
C TYR A 172 -4.53 -12.92 -7.24
N LYS A 173 -4.22 -12.15 -8.30
CA LYS A 173 -4.68 -12.43 -9.67
C LYS A 173 -4.12 -13.71 -10.20
#